data_6cacf636f57aa6270a89ee68c5bdf299
#
_entry.id   6cacf636f57aa6270a89ee68c5bdf299
#
_cell.length_a   1.000
_cell.length_b   1.000
_cell.length_c   1.000
_cell.angle_alpha   90.00
_cell.angle_beta   90.00
_cell.angle_gamma   90.00
#
_symmetry.space_group_name_H-M   'P 1'
#
loop_
_entity.id
_entity.type
_entity.pdbx_description
1 polymer ?
#
loop_
_entity_poly.entity_id
_entity_poly.type
_entity_poly.pdbx_seq_one_letter_code
_entity_poly.pdbx_strand_id
1 'polypeptide(L)'
;FYVKNIGLVFLLLVPAVWHADTRQRWLYGGGAATWLLAELVVFQPNNYDNNKLLFLWHALGCMLVAQLLIDWAKRLRVPAVRAALLGVCCFAGMFGSVLTVGREAVSDYQQWDAEDIALADHSSENAESDALFLTSDSHLTPVFALAGRRILCGSGSYVYYHGMDYSAEYNAMRALYETPDEATLAAWDIGYAVFDSSVYAKFAADESWYAARYDVWYEDAGCRVYKIG
;
A
#
# COMPACT_ATOMS: atom_id res chain seq x y z
N PHE A 1 -1.38 12.67 -19.31
CA PHE A 1 -1.29 11.48 -18.45
C PHE A 1 -1.13 10.22 -19.29
N TYR A 2 -2.11 9.80 -20.10
CA TYR A 2 -2.16 8.52 -20.79
C TYR A 2 -1.00 8.25 -21.77
N VAL A 3 -0.64 9.23 -22.61
CA VAL A 3 0.52 9.08 -23.53
C VAL A 3 1.80 8.79 -22.74
N LYS A 4 1.97 9.44 -21.59
CA LYS A 4 3.18 9.30 -20.77
C LYS A 4 3.24 7.98 -20.00
N ASN A 5 2.10 7.45 -19.55
CA ASN A 5 2.03 6.25 -18.71
C ASN A 5 1.72 4.96 -19.46
N ILE A 6 0.95 5.04 -20.57
CA ILE A 6 0.54 3.88 -21.38
C ILE A 6 1.32 3.83 -22.69
N GLY A 7 1.81 4.99 -23.17
CA GLY A 7 2.71 5.06 -24.33
C GLY A 7 2.08 4.57 -25.63
N LEU A 8 2.80 3.67 -26.29
CA LEU A 8 2.45 3.17 -27.64
C LEU A 8 1.04 2.56 -27.71
N VAL A 9 0.62 1.85 -26.68
CA VAL A 9 -0.72 1.22 -26.64
C VAL A 9 -1.81 2.29 -26.77
N PHE A 10 -1.70 3.39 -26.02
CA PHE A 10 -2.67 4.47 -26.08
C PHE A 10 -2.73 5.14 -27.46
N LEU A 11 -1.58 5.37 -28.08
CA LEU A 11 -1.50 5.97 -29.43
C LEU A 11 -2.13 5.08 -30.52
N LEU A 12 -2.05 3.77 -30.35
CA LEU A 12 -2.59 2.80 -31.31
C LEU A 12 -4.03 2.38 -31.02
N LEU A 13 -4.65 2.84 -29.92
CA LEU A 13 -6.03 2.46 -29.58
C LEU A 13 -7.03 2.85 -30.66
N VAL A 14 -6.97 4.06 -31.18
CA VAL A 14 -7.93 4.54 -32.18
C VAL A 14 -7.89 3.67 -33.46
N PRO A 15 -6.72 3.47 -34.12
CA PRO A 15 -6.66 2.60 -35.28
C PRO A 15 -6.96 1.13 -34.91
N ALA A 16 -6.68 0.66 -33.69
CA ALA A 16 -6.99 -0.70 -33.26
C ALA A 16 -8.51 -0.92 -33.15
N VAL A 17 -9.25 0.03 -32.59
CA VAL A 17 -10.71 -0.01 -32.49
C VAL A 17 -11.34 0.04 -33.88
N TRP A 18 -10.80 0.83 -34.81
CA TRP A 18 -11.30 0.85 -36.20
C TRP A 18 -11.05 -0.46 -36.93
N HIS A 19 -9.93 -1.12 -36.64
CA HIS A 19 -9.57 -2.41 -37.23
C HIS A 19 -10.37 -3.59 -36.67
N ALA A 20 -10.82 -3.46 -35.43
CA ALA A 20 -11.55 -4.50 -34.69
C ALA A 20 -12.92 -4.84 -35.32
N ASP A 21 -13.35 -6.08 -35.15
CA ASP A 21 -14.68 -6.52 -35.54
C ASP A 21 -15.78 -5.95 -34.59
N THR A 22 -17.04 -6.15 -34.96
CA THR A 22 -18.17 -5.62 -34.22
C THR A 22 -18.23 -6.15 -32.79
N ARG A 23 -17.93 -7.44 -32.56
CA ARG A 23 -17.96 -8.05 -31.21
C ARG A 23 -16.85 -7.49 -30.33
N GLN A 24 -15.66 -7.34 -30.88
CA GLN A 24 -14.50 -6.74 -30.21
C GLN A 24 -14.75 -5.28 -29.84
N ARG A 25 -15.37 -4.50 -30.74
CA ARG A 25 -15.76 -3.10 -30.46
C ARG A 25 -16.75 -3.00 -29.31
N TRP A 26 -17.75 -3.87 -29.27
CA TRP A 26 -18.71 -3.89 -28.15
C TRP A 26 -18.05 -4.25 -26.83
N LEU A 27 -17.18 -5.26 -26.83
CA LEU A 27 -16.42 -5.63 -25.63
C LEU A 27 -15.53 -4.50 -25.15
N TYR A 28 -14.76 -3.89 -26.06
CA TYR A 28 -13.94 -2.74 -25.74
C TYR A 28 -14.77 -1.53 -25.31
N GLY A 29 -15.94 -1.32 -25.88
CA GLY A 29 -16.89 -0.28 -25.48
C GLY A 29 -17.31 -0.37 -24.02
N GLY A 30 -17.52 -1.57 -23.49
CA GLY A 30 -17.73 -1.80 -22.06
C GLY A 30 -16.55 -1.35 -21.21
N GLY A 31 -15.33 -1.70 -21.62
CA GLY A 31 -14.12 -1.23 -20.93
C GLY A 31 -13.93 0.29 -21.02
N ALA A 32 -14.23 0.89 -22.17
CA ALA A 32 -14.16 2.33 -22.37
C ALA A 32 -15.22 3.08 -21.55
N ALA A 33 -16.40 2.52 -21.37
CA ALA A 33 -17.43 3.06 -20.47
C ALA A 33 -16.94 3.01 -19.01
N THR A 34 -16.34 1.90 -18.60
CA THR A 34 -15.72 1.77 -17.25
C THR A 34 -14.62 2.80 -17.03
N TRP A 35 -13.75 2.99 -18.02
CA TRP A 35 -12.73 4.04 -18.00
C TRP A 35 -13.34 5.43 -17.84
N LEU A 36 -14.35 5.77 -18.66
CA LEU A 36 -14.99 7.07 -18.60
C LEU A 36 -15.69 7.33 -17.24
N LEU A 37 -16.33 6.31 -16.68
CA LEU A 37 -16.92 6.39 -15.35
C LEU A 37 -15.84 6.62 -14.28
N ALA A 38 -14.71 5.94 -14.36
CA ALA A 38 -13.61 6.10 -13.41
C ALA A 38 -12.93 7.48 -13.50
N GLU A 39 -12.98 8.15 -14.65
CA GLU A 39 -12.50 9.54 -14.80
C GLU A 39 -13.46 10.58 -14.20
N LEU A 40 -14.76 10.29 -14.18
CA LEU A 40 -15.79 11.23 -13.75
C LEU A 40 -16.24 11.01 -12.30
N VAL A 41 -16.06 9.79 -11.77
CA VAL A 41 -16.57 9.39 -10.46
C VAL A 41 -15.45 8.76 -9.65
N VAL A 42 -15.22 9.29 -8.46
CA VAL A 42 -14.34 8.67 -7.46
C VAL A 42 -15.19 7.67 -6.65
N PHE A 43 -14.98 6.38 -6.86
CA PHE A 43 -15.77 5.32 -6.23
C PHE A 43 -15.34 4.99 -4.80
N GLN A 44 -14.14 5.42 -4.42
CA GLN A 44 -13.58 5.15 -3.09
C GLN A 44 -12.91 6.41 -2.54
N PRO A 45 -12.81 6.57 -1.22
CA PRO A 45 -12.11 7.70 -0.61
C PRO A 45 -10.64 7.82 -1.04
N ASN A 46 -9.99 6.69 -1.36
CA ASN A 46 -8.64 6.68 -1.91
C ASN A 46 -8.68 6.81 -3.43
N ASN A 47 -8.23 7.96 -3.95
CA ASN A 47 -8.20 8.26 -5.38
C ASN A 47 -7.41 7.24 -6.21
N TYR A 48 -6.39 6.60 -5.61
CA TYR A 48 -5.59 5.58 -6.32
C TYR A 48 -6.36 4.31 -6.63
N ASP A 49 -7.42 4.00 -5.90
CA ASP A 49 -8.21 2.78 -6.10
C ASP A 49 -9.02 2.80 -7.40
N ASN A 50 -9.36 3.99 -7.91
CA ASN A 50 -9.96 4.11 -9.24
C ASN A 50 -9.06 3.58 -10.36
N ASN A 51 -7.73 3.56 -10.17
CA ASN A 51 -6.80 3.00 -11.14
C ASN A 51 -7.07 1.52 -11.43
N LYS A 52 -7.65 0.77 -10.50
CA LYS A 52 -8.01 -0.65 -10.69
C LYS A 52 -9.03 -0.83 -11.83
N LEU A 53 -9.95 0.12 -11.99
CA LEU A 53 -10.93 0.12 -13.10
C LEU A 53 -10.26 0.41 -14.44
N LEU A 54 -9.20 1.23 -14.44
CA LEU A 54 -8.44 1.54 -15.65
C LEU A 54 -7.68 0.33 -16.18
N PHE A 55 -7.30 -0.63 -15.33
CA PHE A 55 -6.63 -1.85 -15.77
C PHE A 55 -7.51 -2.70 -16.69
N LEU A 56 -8.81 -2.78 -16.45
CA LEU A 56 -9.74 -3.51 -17.32
C LEU A 56 -9.76 -2.90 -18.73
N TRP A 57 -9.97 -1.59 -18.82
CA TRP A 57 -9.94 -0.86 -20.09
C TRP A 57 -8.60 -1.01 -20.82
N HIS A 58 -7.49 -0.87 -20.07
CA HIS A 58 -6.16 -0.99 -20.62
C HIS A 58 -5.88 -2.41 -21.16
N ALA A 59 -6.25 -3.45 -20.41
CA ALA A 59 -6.08 -4.83 -20.84
C ALA A 59 -6.83 -5.13 -22.16
N LEU A 60 -8.08 -4.70 -22.25
CA LEU A 60 -8.87 -4.83 -23.49
C LEU A 60 -8.24 -4.05 -24.65
N GLY A 61 -7.72 -2.85 -24.36
CA GLY A 61 -6.98 -2.05 -25.35
C GLY A 61 -5.71 -2.74 -25.85
N CYS A 62 -4.93 -3.33 -24.96
CA CYS A 62 -3.74 -4.11 -25.31
C CYS A 62 -4.07 -5.28 -26.27
N MET A 63 -5.19 -5.98 -26.05
CA MET A 63 -5.63 -7.08 -26.92
C MET A 63 -5.93 -6.58 -28.34
N LEU A 64 -6.63 -5.47 -28.49
CA LEU A 64 -6.93 -4.89 -29.80
C LEU A 64 -5.68 -4.37 -30.51
N VAL A 65 -4.79 -3.71 -29.79
CA VAL A 65 -3.52 -3.22 -30.35
C VAL A 65 -2.62 -4.36 -30.77
N ALA A 66 -2.54 -5.43 -29.98
CA ALA A 66 -1.77 -6.62 -30.32
C ALA A 66 -2.28 -7.25 -31.63
N GLN A 67 -3.60 -7.38 -31.79
CA GLN A 67 -4.19 -7.89 -33.05
C GLN A 67 -3.88 -6.99 -34.23
N LEU A 68 -4.07 -5.66 -34.08
CA LEU A 68 -3.71 -4.71 -35.12
C LEU A 68 -2.26 -4.86 -35.58
N LEU A 69 -1.32 -4.93 -34.63
CA LEU A 69 0.11 -5.08 -34.92
C LEU A 69 0.43 -6.39 -35.60
N ILE A 70 -0.18 -7.49 -35.17
CA ILE A 70 -0.03 -8.80 -35.78
C ILE A 70 -0.54 -8.77 -37.23
N ASP A 71 -1.70 -8.18 -37.50
CA ASP A 71 -2.29 -8.13 -38.85
C ASP A 71 -1.53 -7.16 -39.75
N TRP A 72 -0.97 -6.10 -39.25
CA TRP A 72 -0.03 -5.25 -40.00
C TRP A 72 1.26 -6.00 -40.32
N ALA A 73 1.82 -6.71 -39.33
CA ALA A 73 3.03 -7.49 -39.52
C ALA A 73 2.85 -8.58 -40.60
N LYS A 74 1.68 -9.26 -40.65
CA LYS A 74 1.37 -10.26 -41.67
C LYS A 74 1.41 -9.71 -43.10
N ARG A 75 1.19 -8.40 -43.29
CA ARG A 75 1.27 -7.75 -44.60
C ARG A 75 2.70 -7.56 -45.09
N LEU A 76 3.68 -7.65 -44.19
CA LEU A 76 5.10 -7.53 -44.55
C LEU A 76 5.61 -8.84 -45.14
N ARG A 77 6.28 -8.76 -46.34
CA ARG A 77 6.76 -9.94 -47.04
C ARG A 77 8.02 -10.57 -46.42
N VAL A 78 8.85 -9.74 -45.80
CA VAL A 78 10.14 -10.16 -45.23
C VAL A 78 9.99 -10.56 -43.76
N PRO A 79 10.24 -11.84 -43.40
CA PRO A 79 10.05 -12.34 -42.03
C PRO A 79 10.88 -11.58 -41.00
N ALA A 80 12.11 -11.21 -41.33
CA ALA A 80 12.97 -10.44 -40.40
C ALA A 80 12.40 -9.05 -40.10
N VAL A 81 11.82 -8.37 -41.11
CA VAL A 81 11.18 -7.05 -40.90
C VAL A 81 9.92 -7.19 -40.05
N ARG A 82 9.16 -8.28 -40.23
CA ARG A 82 7.99 -8.61 -39.41
C ARG A 82 8.40 -8.79 -37.94
N ALA A 83 9.41 -9.60 -37.68
CA ALA A 83 9.92 -9.85 -36.33
C ALA A 83 10.47 -8.57 -35.70
N ALA A 84 11.21 -7.75 -36.46
CA ALA A 84 11.72 -6.48 -35.98
C ALA A 84 10.60 -5.50 -35.59
N LEU A 85 9.57 -5.36 -36.46
CA LEU A 85 8.41 -4.50 -36.12
C LEU A 85 7.74 -4.93 -34.83
N LEU A 86 7.39 -6.20 -34.69
CA LEU A 86 6.74 -6.72 -33.47
C LEU A 86 7.65 -6.58 -32.27
N GLY A 87 8.96 -6.88 -32.40
CA GLY A 87 9.92 -6.73 -31.32
C GLY A 87 10.05 -5.29 -30.82
N VAL A 88 10.16 -4.32 -31.73
CA VAL A 88 10.23 -2.89 -31.41
C VAL A 88 8.94 -2.41 -30.72
N CYS A 89 7.78 -2.79 -31.25
CA CYS A 89 6.49 -2.40 -30.67
C CYS A 89 6.27 -3.03 -29.30
N CYS A 90 6.63 -4.31 -29.11
CA CYS A 90 6.58 -4.97 -27.80
C CYS A 90 7.53 -4.29 -26.81
N PHE A 91 8.78 -4.04 -27.22
CA PHE A 91 9.75 -3.34 -26.38
C PHE A 91 9.25 -1.96 -26.00
N ALA A 92 8.78 -1.14 -26.94
CA ALA A 92 8.26 0.19 -26.68
C ALA A 92 7.02 0.18 -25.76
N GLY A 93 6.15 -0.84 -25.91
CA GLY A 93 4.95 -1.00 -25.07
C GLY A 93 5.27 -1.47 -23.65
N MET A 94 6.37 -2.20 -23.45
CA MET A 94 6.73 -2.80 -22.15
C MET A 94 7.90 -2.07 -21.47
N PHE A 95 8.55 -1.14 -22.13
CA PHE A 95 9.79 -0.51 -21.65
C PHE A 95 9.63 0.12 -20.25
N GLY A 96 8.53 0.83 -20.01
CA GLY A 96 8.24 1.41 -18.71
C GLY A 96 8.16 0.35 -17.60
N SER A 97 7.51 -0.77 -17.88
CA SER A 97 7.39 -1.90 -16.94
C SER A 97 8.74 -2.56 -16.68
N VAL A 98 9.57 -2.71 -17.73
CA VAL A 98 10.94 -3.24 -17.57
C VAL A 98 11.79 -2.33 -16.69
N LEU A 99 11.69 -1.01 -16.86
CA LEU A 99 12.40 -0.06 -16.02
C LEU A 99 11.91 -0.12 -14.57
N THR A 100 10.60 -0.26 -14.34
CA THR A 100 10.05 -0.38 -12.98
C THR A 100 10.54 -1.65 -12.30
N VAL A 101 10.45 -2.80 -12.97
CA VAL A 101 10.96 -4.07 -12.43
C VAL A 101 12.47 -4.00 -12.21
N GLY A 102 13.22 -3.40 -13.16
CA GLY A 102 14.65 -3.21 -13.01
C GLY A 102 15.02 -2.33 -11.82
N ARG A 103 14.26 -1.26 -11.58
CA ARG A 103 14.43 -0.42 -10.40
C ARG A 103 14.18 -1.22 -9.11
N GLU A 104 13.07 -1.94 -9.03
CA GLU A 104 12.76 -2.74 -7.84
C GLU A 104 13.80 -3.84 -7.60
N ALA A 105 14.31 -4.47 -8.66
CA ALA A 105 15.33 -5.51 -8.55
C ALA A 105 16.69 -5.02 -8.00
N VAL A 106 16.98 -3.72 -8.12
CA VAL A 106 18.20 -3.10 -7.58
C VAL A 106 17.92 -2.20 -6.38
N SER A 107 16.67 -2.06 -5.98
CA SER A 107 16.29 -1.31 -4.78
C SER A 107 16.62 -2.15 -3.55
N ASP A 108 17.29 -1.52 -2.61
CA ASP A 108 17.54 -2.07 -1.29
C ASP A 108 16.82 -1.19 -0.27
N TYR A 109 15.78 -1.74 0.35
CA TYR A 109 15.06 -1.08 1.42
C TYR A 109 14.71 -2.09 2.52
N GLN A 110 14.90 -1.66 3.73
CA GLN A 110 14.64 -2.45 4.92
C GLN A 110 13.29 -2.03 5.51
N GLN A 111 12.42 -3.01 5.73
CA GLN A 111 11.11 -2.77 6.33
C GLN A 111 11.21 -2.72 7.86
N TRP A 112 12.01 -3.61 8.43
CA TRP A 112 12.32 -3.69 9.85
C TRP A 112 13.83 -3.85 10.03
N ASP A 113 14.37 -3.17 10.99
CA ASP A 113 15.78 -3.34 11.37
C ASP A 113 15.96 -4.46 12.42
N ALA A 114 17.19 -4.64 12.90
CA ALA A 114 17.48 -5.68 13.88
C ALA A 114 16.84 -5.38 15.24
N GLU A 115 16.67 -4.11 15.59
CA GLU A 115 16.03 -3.66 16.83
C GLU A 115 14.53 -3.92 16.79
N ASP A 116 13.87 -3.65 15.65
CA ASP A 116 12.47 -4.00 15.42
C ASP A 116 12.21 -5.50 15.58
N ILE A 117 13.08 -6.32 15.01
CA ILE A 117 12.98 -7.78 15.09
C ILE A 117 13.19 -8.25 16.54
N ALA A 118 14.18 -7.69 17.25
CA ALA A 118 14.44 -8.04 18.64
C ALA A 118 13.26 -7.67 19.57
N LEU A 119 12.64 -6.49 19.36
CA LEU A 119 11.42 -6.10 20.08
C LEU A 119 10.26 -7.07 19.78
N ALA A 120 10.10 -7.49 18.52
CA ALA A 120 9.06 -8.42 18.14
C ALA A 120 9.26 -9.81 18.76
N ASP A 121 10.48 -10.34 18.72
CA ASP A 121 10.83 -11.63 19.33
C ASP A 121 10.58 -11.58 20.85
N HIS A 122 11.07 -10.54 21.53
CA HIS A 122 10.85 -10.34 22.94
C HIS A 122 9.36 -10.27 23.28
N SER A 123 8.58 -9.53 22.48
CA SER A 123 7.14 -9.39 22.67
C SER A 123 6.39 -10.70 22.44
N SER A 124 6.81 -11.50 21.46
CA SER A 124 6.17 -12.78 21.17
C SER A 124 6.43 -13.84 22.26
N GLU A 125 7.58 -13.77 22.92
CA GLU A 125 8.00 -14.74 23.93
C GLU A 125 7.53 -14.37 25.35
N ASN A 126 7.44 -13.07 25.66
CA ASN A 126 7.32 -12.59 27.03
C ASN A 126 6.01 -11.83 27.33
N ALA A 127 5.24 -11.44 26.31
CA ALA A 127 3.94 -10.83 26.51
C ALA A 127 2.82 -11.86 26.38
N GLU A 128 1.72 -11.65 27.09
CA GLU A 128 0.50 -12.44 26.98
C GLU A 128 -0.05 -12.37 25.53
N SER A 129 -0.66 -13.46 25.04
CA SER A 129 -1.09 -13.57 23.64
C SER A 129 -2.16 -12.54 23.24
N ASP A 130 -2.94 -12.08 24.20
CA ASP A 130 -4.01 -11.10 24.05
C ASP A 130 -3.64 -9.71 24.60
N ALA A 131 -2.37 -9.52 25.02
CA ALA A 131 -1.88 -8.25 25.53
C ALA A 131 -2.13 -7.09 24.55
N LEU A 132 -2.61 -5.97 25.08
CA LEU A 132 -2.84 -4.75 24.33
C LEU A 132 -1.69 -3.78 24.51
N PHE A 133 -1.06 -3.42 23.42
CA PHE A 133 0.04 -2.47 23.36
C PHE A 133 -0.45 -1.08 22.97
N LEU A 134 -0.02 -0.06 23.70
CA LEU A 134 -0.07 1.33 23.27
C LEU A 134 1.14 1.58 22.36
N THR A 135 0.91 1.88 21.10
CA THR A 135 1.92 2.16 20.07
C THR A 135 1.52 3.40 19.26
N SER A 136 2.36 3.86 18.35
CA SER A 136 1.91 4.81 17.33
C SER A 136 0.80 4.20 16.46
N ASP A 137 0.05 5.04 15.72
CA ASP A 137 -1.05 4.61 14.85
C ASP A 137 -0.55 3.97 13.54
N SER A 138 0.33 3.02 13.63
CA SER A 138 0.84 2.25 12.49
C SER A 138 0.54 0.77 12.67
N HIS A 139 -0.01 0.14 11.63
CA HIS A 139 -0.15 -1.31 11.58
C HIS A 139 1.18 -2.02 11.24
N LEU A 140 2.24 -1.25 10.97
CA LEU A 140 3.60 -1.74 10.73
C LEU A 140 4.48 -1.68 11.98
N THR A 141 3.91 -1.52 13.19
CA THR A 141 4.70 -1.65 14.42
C THR A 141 5.18 -3.09 14.60
N PRO A 142 6.42 -3.32 15.07
CA PRO A 142 6.96 -4.68 15.25
C PRO A 142 6.10 -5.57 16.13
N VAL A 143 5.54 -5.01 17.21
CA VAL A 143 4.68 -5.75 18.15
C VAL A 143 3.38 -6.25 17.51
N PHE A 144 2.85 -5.56 16.52
CA PHE A 144 1.65 -6.00 15.79
C PHE A 144 2.02 -6.86 14.57
N ALA A 145 2.89 -6.33 13.69
CA ALA A 145 3.15 -6.94 12.39
C ALA A 145 3.96 -8.24 12.48
N LEU A 146 4.91 -8.31 13.42
CA LEU A 146 5.81 -9.46 13.58
C LEU A 146 5.44 -10.32 14.79
N ALA A 147 5.19 -9.72 15.96
CA ALA A 147 4.87 -10.47 17.17
C ALA A 147 3.40 -10.88 17.29
N GLY A 148 2.51 -10.37 16.43
CA GLY A 148 1.08 -10.71 16.43
C GLY A 148 0.33 -10.26 17.68
N ARG A 149 0.80 -9.22 18.36
CA ARG A 149 0.13 -8.65 19.55
C ARG A 149 -0.89 -7.59 19.14
N ARG A 150 -1.88 -7.35 20.00
CA ARG A 150 -2.89 -6.33 19.75
C ARG A 150 -2.30 -4.94 19.98
N ILE A 151 -2.77 -3.95 19.21
CA ILE A 151 -2.47 -2.53 19.41
C ILE A 151 -3.74 -1.74 19.59
N LEU A 152 -3.70 -0.64 20.36
CA LEU A 152 -4.88 0.17 20.66
C LEU A 152 -5.46 0.80 19.39
N CYS A 153 -4.61 1.36 18.53
CA CYS A 153 -5.05 2.00 17.30
C CYS A 153 -4.06 1.68 16.19
N GLY A 154 -4.54 1.15 15.09
CA GLY A 154 -3.75 0.96 13.88
C GLY A 154 -3.82 2.17 12.95
N SER A 155 -3.40 1.99 11.69
CA SER A 155 -3.42 3.07 10.69
C SER A 155 -4.86 3.53 10.42
N GLY A 156 -5.16 4.77 10.82
CA GLY A 156 -6.48 5.37 10.66
C GLY A 156 -6.98 5.39 9.21
N SER A 157 -6.07 5.49 8.22
CA SER A 157 -6.46 5.44 6.80
C SER A 157 -7.09 4.08 6.44
N TYR A 158 -6.53 2.97 6.91
CA TYR A 158 -7.09 1.64 6.63
C TYR A 158 -8.44 1.46 7.31
N VAL A 159 -8.56 1.83 8.57
CA VAL A 159 -9.82 1.74 9.34
C VAL A 159 -10.91 2.59 8.68
N TYR A 160 -10.56 3.84 8.32
CA TYR A 160 -11.47 4.76 7.65
C TYR A 160 -11.97 4.24 6.29
N TYR A 161 -11.06 3.69 5.45
CA TYR A 161 -11.45 3.16 4.13
C TYR A 161 -12.33 1.90 4.20
N HIS A 162 -12.32 1.21 5.34
CA HIS A 162 -13.26 0.13 5.64
C HIS A 162 -14.58 0.61 6.27
N GLY A 163 -14.78 1.94 6.39
CA GLY A 163 -16.01 2.53 6.90
C GLY A 163 -16.18 2.42 8.42
N MET A 164 -15.09 2.15 9.15
CA MET A 164 -15.09 2.05 10.60
C MET A 164 -14.65 3.38 11.25
N ASP A 165 -15.34 3.77 12.32
CA ASP A 165 -14.91 4.89 13.16
C ASP A 165 -13.82 4.40 14.13
N TYR A 166 -12.73 5.13 14.22
CA TYR A 166 -11.59 4.87 15.09
C TYR A 166 -11.26 6.08 15.98
N SER A 167 -12.16 7.05 16.02
CA SER A 167 -11.92 8.32 16.71
C SER A 167 -11.70 8.15 18.20
N ALA A 168 -12.39 7.19 18.83
CA ALA A 168 -12.26 6.92 20.26
C ALA A 168 -10.86 6.35 20.59
N GLU A 169 -10.42 5.35 19.84
CA GLU A 169 -9.11 4.70 19.98
C GLU A 169 -7.97 5.68 19.72
N TYR A 170 -8.09 6.48 18.65
CA TYR A 170 -7.08 7.48 18.29
C TYR A 170 -6.96 8.58 19.35
N ASN A 171 -8.09 9.09 19.85
CA ASN A 171 -8.10 10.12 20.89
C ASN A 171 -7.55 9.58 22.23
N ALA A 172 -7.88 8.34 22.58
CA ALA A 172 -7.34 7.67 23.76
C ALA A 172 -5.82 7.46 23.64
N MET A 173 -5.36 6.94 22.49
CA MET A 173 -3.93 6.78 22.20
C MET A 173 -3.17 8.10 22.33
N ARG A 174 -3.69 9.17 21.73
CA ARG A 174 -3.09 10.49 21.81
C ARG A 174 -3.05 11.03 23.25
N ALA A 175 -4.16 10.93 23.98
CA ALA A 175 -4.24 11.38 25.36
C ALA A 175 -3.26 10.61 26.26
N LEU A 176 -3.16 9.28 26.07
CA LEU A 176 -2.23 8.44 26.83
C LEU A 176 -0.76 8.79 26.57
N TYR A 177 -0.39 9.29 25.39
CA TYR A 177 0.95 9.79 25.17
C TYR A 177 1.17 11.24 25.67
N GLU A 178 0.23 12.16 25.39
CA GLU A 178 0.43 13.59 25.65
C GLU A 178 0.06 14.03 27.10
N THR A 179 -0.93 13.38 27.69
CA THR A 179 -1.44 13.68 29.04
C THR A 179 -1.90 12.39 29.74
N PRO A 180 -0.95 11.47 30.00
CA PRO A 180 -1.29 10.13 30.49
C PRO A 180 -1.96 10.15 31.87
N ASP A 181 -2.89 9.22 32.07
CA ASP A 181 -3.55 8.97 33.33
C ASP A 181 -3.86 7.48 33.52
N GLU A 182 -3.87 7.03 34.78
CA GLU A 182 -4.08 5.62 35.14
C GLU A 182 -5.51 5.13 34.84
N ALA A 183 -6.50 6.02 34.92
CA ALA A 183 -7.90 5.65 34.70
C ALA A 183 -8.14 5.31 33.22
N THR A 184 -7.55 6.08 32.31
CA THR A 184 -7.62 5.81 30.87
C THR A 184 -6.84 4.56 30.50
N LEU A 185 -5.64 4.33 31.07
CA LEU A 185 -4.89 3.08 30.86
C LEU A 185 -5.71 1.86 31.27
N ALA A 186 -6.31 1.91 32.45
CA ALA A 186 -7.16 0.84 32.97
C ALA A 186 -8.45 0.65 32.16
N ALA A 187 -9.09 1.75 31.72
CA ALA A 187 -10.33 1.69 30.94
C ALA A 187 -10.12 1.00 29.56
N TRP A 188 -8.93 1.11 28.99
CA TRP A 188 -8.56 0.48 27.72
C TRP A 188 -7.82 -0.85 27.91
N ASP A 189 -7.55 -1.29 29.13
CA ASP A 189 -6.82 -2.51 29.45
C ASP A 189 -5.43 -2.55 28.77
N ILE A 190 -4.69 -1.42 28.87
CA ILE A 190 -3.35 -1.32 28.29
C ILE A 190 -2.36 -2.10 29.14
N GLY A 191 -1.76 -3.14 28.56
CA GLY A 191 -0.73 -3.94 29.22
C GLY A 191 0.68 -3.38 29.07
N TYR A 192 0.97 -2.76 27.94
CA TYR A 192 2.31 -2.28 27.59
C TYR A 192 2.25 -0.93 26.86
N ALA A 193 3.22 -0.04 27.14
CA ALA A 193 3.37 1.23 26.44
C ALA A 193 4.73 1.33 25.76
N VAL A 194 4.74 1.49 24.44
CA VAL A 194 5.92 1.57 23.59
C VAL A 194 6.30 3.01 23.32
N PHE A 195 7.57 3.34 23.50
CA PHE A 195 8.17 4.64 23.19
C PHE A 195 9.30 4.44 22.19
N ASP A 196 9.09 4.84 20.96
CA ASP A 196 10.03 4.75 19.84
C ASP A 196 10.06 6.06 19.04
N SER A 197 10.89 6.11 18.02
CA SER A 197 11.02 7.27 17.14
C SER A 197 9.70 7.67 16.47
N SER A 198 8.81 6.72 16.18
CA SER A 198 7.52 6.97 15.53
C SER A 198 6.53 7.66 16.49
N VAL A 199 6.56 7.31 17.77
CA VAL A 199 5.78 7.95 18.82
C VAL A 199 6.23 9.39 19.03
N TYR A 200 7.54 9.62 19.18
CA TYR A 200 8.08 10.97 19.37
C TYR A 200 7.92 11.89 18.16
N ALA A 201 7.95 11.33 16.96
CA ALA A 201 7.70 12.09 15.74
C ALA A 201 6.25 12.59 15.63
N LYS A 202 5.31 11.92 16.31
CA LYS A 202 3.89 12.16 16.14
C LYS A 202 3.23 12.85 17.33
N PHE A 203 3.67 12.54 18.56
CA PHE A 203 3.07 13.00 19.79
C PHE A 203 4.09 13.76 20.64
N ALA A 204 3.60 14.73 21.43
CA ALA A 204 4.37 15.35 22.52
C ALA A 204 4.35 14.41 23.74
N ALA A 205 4.96 13.22 23.58
CA ALA A 205 4.82 12.13 24.53
C ALA A 205 5.53 12.43 25.85
N ASP A 206 4.80 12.28 26.97
CA ASP A 206 5.33 12.38 28.33
C ASP A 206 5.79 11.01 28.86
N GLU A 207 6.94 10.55 28.36
CA GLU A 207 7.55 9.31 28.84
C GLU A 207 7.93 9.38 30.31
N SER A 208 8.24 10.59 30.84
CA SER A 208 8.66 10.75 32.22
C SER A 208 7.56 10.34 33.22
N TRP A 209 6.31 10.51 32.84
CA TRP A 209 5.16 10.06 33.62
C TRP A 209 5.13 8.53 33.77
N TYR A 210 5.46 7.79 32.69
CA TYR A 210 5.55 6.33 32.69
C TYR A 210 6.76 5.84 33.48
N ALA A 211 7.92 6.43 33.25
CA ALA A 211 9.17 6.07 33.93
C ALA A 211 9.10 6.26 35.46
N ALA A 212 8.25 7.17 35.95
CA ALA A 212 8.05 7.39 37.38
C ALA A 212 7.11 6.35 38.03
N ARG A 213 6.38 5.52 37.25
CA ARG A 213 5.30 4.67 37.77
C ARG A 213 5.40 3.21 37.41
N TYR A 214 6.07 2.89 36.30
CA TYR A 214 6.11 1.56 35.73
C TYR A 214 7.54 1.09 35.46
N ASP A 215 7.75 -0.21 35.55
CA ASP A 215 9.04 -0.81 35.29
C ASP A 215 9.28 -0.89 33.77
N VAL A 216 10.54 -0.67 33.37
CA VAL A 216 10.99 -0.91 32.00
C VAL A 216 10.97 -2.40 31.74
N TRP A 217 10.15 -2.82 30.81
CA TRP A 217 9.99 -4.23 30.41
C TRP A 217 10.94 -4.63 29.27
N TYR A 218 11.19 -3.67 28.36
CA TYR A 218 12.15 -3.83 27.26
C TYR A 218 12.82 -2.49 26.98
N GLU A 219 14.13 -2.54 26.67
CA GLU A 219 14.90 -1.35 26.29
C GLU A 219 16.02 -1.73 25.33
N ASP A 220 16.14 -0.96 24.24
CA ASP A 220 17.28 -0.95 23.33
C ASP A 220 17.64 0.49 22.93
N ALA A 221 18.50 0.65 21.89
CA ALA A 221 18.99 1.98 21.47
C ALA A 221 17.88 2.88 20.90
N GLY A 222 16.81 2.32 20.34
CA GLY A 222 15.75 3.05 19.64
C GLY A 222 14.36 2.97 20.27
N CYS A 223 14.16 2.09 21.26
CA CYS A 223 12.85 1.80 21.81
C CYS A 223 12.90 1.50 23.30
N ARG A 224 11.89 1.97 24.04
CA ARG A 224 11.61 1.58 25.40
C ARG A 224 10.16 1.18 25.57
N VAL A 225 9.93 0.09 26.31
CA VAL A 225 8.58 -0.42 26.61
C VAL A 225 8.39 -0.53 28.11
N TYR A 226 7.30 0.02 28.60
CA TYR A 226 6.89 -0.06 29.99
C TYR A 226 5.78 -1.10 30.17
N LYS A 227 5.87 -1.94 31.21
CA LYS A 227 4.79 -2.85 31.60
C LYS A 227 3.81 -2.14 32.52
N ILE A 228 2.53 -2.09 32.13
CA ILE A 228 1.47 -1.35 32.83
C ILE A 228 0.65 -2.27 33.73
N GLY A 229 0.28 -3.46 33.22
CA GLY A 229 -0.58 -4.42 33.92
C GLY A 229 -0.04 -5.85 33.95
#